data_ed4c271975fe1916aba5468213f32027
#
_entry.id   ed4c271975fe1916aba5468213f32027
#
_cell.length_a   1.000
_cell.length_b   1.000
_cell.length_c   1.000
_cell.angle_alpha   90.00
_cell.angle_beta   90.00
_cell.angle_gamma   90.00
#
_symmetry.space_group_name_H-M   'P 1'
#
loop_
_entity.id
_entity.type
_entity.pdbx_description
1 polymer ?
#
loop_
_entity_poly.entity_id
_entity_poly.type
_entity_poly.pdbx_seq_one_letter_code
_entity_poly.pdbx_strand_id
1 'polypeptide(L)'
;RNDRAAYVAAGKDGLHFEAPRQWTFDDGTDLGSYNTQAHWVTHEEGLFLVYTRRGAGNDNVVRHRAPLFMAQVDPARLVVLRATEIELVPNKGAQLGNFAVVDVSERETWVTTSEGMSPGNPAKFGSNGRVYAARIIWEKPNRMWDRH
;
A
#
# COMPACT_ATOMS: atom_id res chain seq x y z
N ARG A 1 3.63 -9.64 12.19
CA ARG A 1 3.43 -8.22 12.57
C ARG A 1 4.51 -7.66 13.50
N ASN A 2 5.45 -8.46 13.94
CA ASN A 2 6.53 -8.03 14.84
C ASN A 2 7.88 -7.94 14.14
N ASP A 3 7.92 -8.24 12.86
CA ASP A 3 9.13 -8.16 12.06
C ASP A 3 9.45 -6.72 11.68
N ARG A 4 10.70 -6.45 11.42
CA ARG A 4 11.18 -5.13 11.02
C ARG A 4 11.05 -4.87 9.52
N ALA A 5 10.58 -5.85 8.75
CA ALA A 5 10.46 -5.82 7.31
C ALA A 5 9.18 -6.53 6.84
N ALA A 6 8.73 -6.21 5.65
CA ALA A 6 7.73 -6.98 4.92
C ALA A 6 8.42 -8.08 4.10
N TYR A 7 7.69 -9.16 3.85
CA TYR A 7 8.16 -10.31 3.09
C TYR A 7 7.21 -10.64 1.96
N VAL A 8 7.74 -11.21 0.92
CA VAL A 8 7.01 -11.68 -0.26
C VAL A 8 7.46 -13.07 -0.65
N ALA A 9 6.54 -13.88 -1.13
CA ALA A 9 6.80 -15.22 -1.68
C ALA A 9 5.97 -15.44 -2.92
N ALA A 10 6.53 -16.14 -3.91
CA ALA A 10 5.78 -16.66 -5.05
C ALA A 10 5.07 -17.95 -4.65
N GLY A 11 3.86 -18.16 -5.19
CA GLY A 11 3.09 -19.37 -5.00
C GLY A 11 2.62 -19.91 -6.35
N LYS A 12 2.50 -21.25 -6.46
CA LYS A 12 2.07 -21.92 -7.70
C LYS A 12 0.56 -22.16 -7.76
N ASP A 13 -0.06 -22.42 -6.63
CA ASP A 13 -1.43 -22.94 -6.55
C ASP A 13 -2.22 -22.39 -5.35
N GLY A 14 -1.68 -21.37 -4.67
CA GLY A 14 -2.27 -20.81 -3.46
C GLY A 14 -2.03 -21.60 -2.18
N LEU A 15 -1.44 -22.80 -2.27
CA LEU A 15 -1.14 -23.68 -1.14
C LEU A 15 0.38 -23.85 -0.92
N HIS A 16 1.16 -23.84 -2.00
CA HIS A 16 2.59 -24.06 -1.98
C HIS A 16 3.33 -22.78 -2.38
N PHE A 17 4.15 -22.29 -1.48
CA PHE A 17 4.89 -21.06 -1.65
C PHE A 17 6.39 -21.33 -1.57
N GLU A 18 7.15 -20.53 -2.29
CA GLU A 18 8.60 -20.46 -2.14
C GLU A 18 8.97 -19.88 -0.78
N ALA A 19 10.25 -20.03 -0.40
CA ALA A 19 10.74 -19.39 0.83
C ALA A 19 10.51 -17.88 0.77
N PRO A 20 9.89 -17.27 1.80
CA PRO A 20 9.66 -15.84 1.82
C PRO A 20 10.98 -15.08 1.85
N ARG A 21 11.07 -14.00 1.09
CA ARG A 21 12.20 -13.09 1.07
C ARG A 21 11.77 -11.69 1.46
N GLN A 22 12.69 -10.92 2.01
CA GLN A 22 12.42 -9.54 2.36
C GLN A 22 12.04 -8.74 1.10
N TRP A 23 11.00 -7.92 1.24
CA TRP A 23 10.52 -7.11 0.12
C TRP A 23 11.38 -5.87 -0.06
N THR A 24 11.82 -5.65 -1.29
CA THR A 24 12.70 -4.55 -1.67
C THR A 24 12.11 -3.73 -2.81
N PHE A 25 12.65 -2.56 -2.99
CA PHE A 25 12.56 -1.85 -4.25
C PHE A 25 13.46 -2.51 -5.32
N ASP A 26 13.28 -2.09 -6.55
CA ASP A 26 14.03 -2.57 -7.73
C ASP A 26 15.52 -2.22 -7.69
N ASP A 27 15.91 -1.22 -6.90
CA ASP A 27 17.28 -0.84 -6.60
C ASP A 27 17.93 -1.69 -5.49
N GLY A 28 17.21 -2.66 -4.95
CA GLY A 28 17.66 -3.57 -3.89
C GLY A 28 17.55 -3.01 -2.47
N THR A 29 17.11 -1.78 -2.29
CA THR A 29 16.90 -1.21 -0.95
C THR A 29 15.64 -1.74 -0.30
N ASP A 30 15.62 -1.79 1.04
CA ASP A 30 14.46 -2.22 1.82
C ASP A 30 13.22 -1.39 1.47
N LEU A 31 12.09 -2.05 1.22
CA LEU A 31 10.80 -1.37 1.02
C LEU A 31 10.42 -0.49 2.22
N GLY A 32 10.88 -0.83 3.41
CA GLY A 32 10.58 -0.09 4.64
C GLY A 32 9.17 -0.32 5.18
N SER A 33 8.36 -1.13 4.51
CA SER A 33 7.04 -1.54 5.00
C SER A 33 7.22 -2.57 6.12
N TYR A 34 6.44 -2.43 7.18
CA TYR A 34 6.44 -3.35 8.32
C TYR A 34 5.21 -3.09 9.19
N ASN A 35 4.84 -4.05 10.02
CA ASN A 35 3.83 -3.91 11.08
C ASN A 35 2.47 -3.35 10.60
N THR A 36 2.19 -3.45 9.32
CA THR A 36 0.92 -3.08 8.69
C THR A 36 0.59 -4.06 7.57
N GLN A 37 -0.62 -4.02 7.09
CA GLN A 37 -1.02 -4.76 5.90
C GLN A 37 -0.50 -4.08 4.64
N ALA A 38 -0.40 -4.85 3.57
CA ALA A 38 -0.26 -4.38 2.21
C ALA A 38 -1.36 -5.03 1.37
N HIS A 39 -1.86 -4.35 0.37
CA HIS A 39 -2.90 -4.84 -0.52
C HIS A 39 -2.47 -4.79 -1.97
N TRP A 40 -2.80 -5.82 -2.71
CA TRP A 40 -2.66 -5.84 -4.15
C TRP A 40 -3.75 -5.00 -4.81
N VAL A 41 -3.36 -4.32 -5.88
CA VAL A 41 -4.25 -3.79 -6.90
C VAL A 41 -3.87 -4.49 -8.20
N THR A 42 -4.80 -5.24 -8.75
CA THR A 42 -4.57 -6.03 -9.96
C THR A 42 -5.31 -5.41 -11.14
N HIS A 43 -4.57 -5.15 -12.20
CA HIS A 43 -5.11 -4.62 -13.45
C HIS A 43 -4.35 -5.24 -14.61
N GLU A 44 -4.97 -5.33 -15.80
CA GLU A 44 -4.25 -5.87 -16.98
C GLU A 44 -3.03 -5.04 -17.38
N GLU A 45 -2.98 -3.78 -16.98
CA GLU A 45 -1.82 -2.90 -17.22
C GLU A 45 -0.69 -3.08 -16.22
N GLY A 46 -0.89 -3.85 -15.15
CA GLY A 46 0.15 -4.12 -14.17
C GLY A 46 -0.33 -4.66 -12.84
N LEU A 47 0.62 -5.08 -12.06
CA LEU A 47 0.44 -5.45 -10.65
C LEU A 47 0.91 -4.29 -9.79
N PHE A 48 0.10 -3.87 -8.84
CA PHE A 48 0.43 -2.76 -7.96
C PHE A 48 0.29 -3.18 -6.50
N LEU A 49 1.03 -2.49 -5.64
CA LEU A 49 0.97 -2.65 -4.20
C LEU A 49 0.53 -1.35 -3.55
N VAL A 50 -0.43 -1.44 -2.62
CA VAL A 50 -0.78 -0.35 -1.70
C VAL A 50 -0.17 -0.67 -0.35
N TYR A 51 0.60 0.27 0.21
CA TYR A 51 1.38 0.04 1.43
C TYR A 51 1.75 1.34 2.15
N THR A 52 2.21 1.20 3.39
CA THR A 52 2.89 2.27 4.14
C THR A 52 4.33 1.85 4.41
N ARG A 53 5.24 2.79 4.62
CA ARG A 53 6.65 2.51 4.87
C ARG A 53 7.30 3.59 5.75
N ARG A 54 8.40 3.23 6.40
CA ARG A 54 9.34 4.19 7.01
C ARG A 54 10.21 4.87 5.95
N GLY A 55 10.98 5.87 6.37
CA GLY A 55 11.88 6.59 5.46
C GLY A 55 11.15 7.50 4.47
N ALA A 56 9.98 8.00 4.85
CA ALA A 56 9.14 8.91 4.08
C ALA A 56 8.93 10.26 4.80
N GLY A 57 9.90 10.70 5.61
CA GLY A 57 9.74 11.91 6.42
C GLY A 57 8.62 11.80 7.46
N ASN A 58 8.36 10.60 7.97
CA ASN A 58 7.17 10.26 8.73
C ASN A 58 7.47 9.69 10.14
N ASP A 59 8.60 10.02 10.73
CA ASP A 59 9.00 9.55 12.06
C ASP A 59 8.07 10.06 13.18
N ASN A 60 7.30 11.11 12.88
CA ASN A 60 6.26 11.65 13.76
C ASN A 60 4.96 10.83 13.73
N VAL A 61 4.84 9.89 12.81
CA VAL A 61 3.63 9.04 12.65
C VAL A 61 3.84 7.71 13.33
N VAL A 62 2.90 7.34 14.19
CA VAL A 62 2.93 6.06 14.89
C VAL A 62 3.01 4.90 13.88
N ARG A 63 4.05 4.05 14.03
CA ARG A 63 4.32 2.89 13.17
C ARG A 63 4.54 3.25 11.69
N HIS A 64 4.86 4.50 11.38
CA HIS A 64 5.03 5.01 10.01
C HIS A 64 3.84 4.71 9.08
N ARG A 65 2.61 4.71 9.65
CA ARG A 65 1.38 4.33 8.93
C ARG A 65 0.73 5.50 8.17
N ALA A 66 1.53 6.44 7.74
CA ALA A 66 1.24 7.50 6.75
C ALA A 66 2.58 8.01 6.20
N PRO A 67 2.64 8.45 4.95
CA PRO A 67 1.61 8.42 3.90
C PRO A 67 1.20 7.00 3.51
N LEU A 68 0.07 6.87 2.80
CA LEU A 68 -0.31 5.64 2.10
C LEU A 68 0.17 5.75 0.65
N PHE A 69 0.95 4.79 0.21
CA PHE A 69 1.53 4.75 -1.13
C PHE A 69 0.89 3.69 -2.01
N MET A 70 1.01 3.89 -3.32
CA MET A 70 0.86 2.85 -4.33
C MET A 70 2.06 2.88 -5.26
N ALA A 71 2.55 1.71 -5.66
CA ALA A 71 3.58 1.57 -6.67
C ALA A 71 3.38 0.31 -7.49
N GLN A 72 3.89 0.29 -8.71
CA GLN A 72 3.90 -0.89 -9.56
C GLN A 72 4.90 -1.91 -9.01
N VAL A 73 4.58 -3.17 -9.18
CA VAL A 73 5.43 -4.31 -8.83
C VAL A 73 5.84 -5.04 -10.11
N ASP A 74 7.12 -5.34 -10.24
CA ASP A 74 7.60 -6.28 -11.25
C ASP A 74 7.16 -7.71 -10.85
N PRO A 75 6.23 -8.34 -11.58
CA PRO A 75 5.67 -9.63 -11.17
C PRO A 75 6.67 -10.79 -11.31
N ALA A 76 7.68 -10.66 -12.17
CA ALA A 76 8.70 -11.70 -12.35
C ALA A 76 9.75 -11.67 -11.23
N ARG A 77 10.12 -10.47 -10.79
CA ARG A 77 11.11 -10.25 -9.74
C ARG A 77 10.48 -10.06 -8.36
N LEU A 78 9.19 -9.79 -8.26
CA LEU A 78 8.45 -9.42 -7.05
C LEU A 78 9.15 -8.29 -6.27
N VAL A 79 9.57 -7.24 -6.96
CA VAL A 79 10.14 -6.02 -6.40
C VAL A 79 9.25 -4.83 -6.72
N VAL A 80 9.24 -3.83 -5.85
CA VAL A 80 8.47 -2.60 -6.07
C VAL A 80 9.30 -1.65 -6.94
N LEU A 81 8.71 -1.15 -8.02
CA LEU A 81 9.36 -0.19 -8.91
C LEU A 81 9.32 1.20 -8.28
N ARG A 82 10.43 1.64 -7.70
CA ARG A 82 10.52 2.89 -6.93
C ARG A 82 10.07 4.11 -7.71
N ALA A 83 10.41 4.17 -9.00
CA ALA A 83 10.07 5.31 -9.85
C ALA A 83 8.56 5.47 -10.09
N THR A 84 7.76 4.45 -9.76
CA THR A 84 6.30 4.48 -9.90
C THR A 84 5.56 4.77 -8.61
N GLU A 85 6.28 4.99 -7.50
CA GLU A 85 5.67 5.28 -6.21
C GLU A 85 4.91 6.60 -6.24
N ILE A 86 3.64 6.55 -5.89
CA ILE A 86 2.78 7.72 -5.71
C ILE A 86 2.13 7.70 -4.33
N GLU A 87 1.85 8.88 -3.81
CA GLU A 87 1.13 9.05 -2.56
C GLU A 87 -0.38 9.10 -2.81
N LEU A 88 -1.12 8.13 -2.26
CA LEU A 88 -2.58 8.09 -2.34
C LEU A 88 -3.24 8.92 -1.24
N VAL A 89 -2.70 8.85 -0.03
CA VAL A 89 -3.20 9.60 1.14
C VAL A 89 -2.02 10.23 1.87
N PRO A 90 -2.03 11.56 2.06
CA PRO A 90 -0.91 12.28 2.61
C PRO A 90 -0.69 12.05 4.10
N ASN A 91 0.55 12.28 4.54
CA ASN A 91 0.87 12.38 5.96
C ASN A 91 0.34 13.70 6.54
N LYS A 92 -0.60 13.60 7.49
CA LYS A 92 -1.10 14.71 8.31
C LYS A 92 -0.91 14.45 9.81
N GLY A 93 0.06 13.63 10.16
CA GLY A 93 0.44 13.35 11.54
C GLY A 93 -0.32 12.21 12.22
N ALA A 94 -1.50 11.84 11.73
CA ALA A 94 -2.21 10.66 12.23
C ALA A 94 -1.67 9.38 11.59
N GLN A 95 -1.67 8.31 12.37
CA GLN A 95 -1.56 6.99 11.77
C GLN A 95 -2.82 6.70 10.96
N LEU A 96 -2.66 6.20 9.74
CA LEU A 96 -3.78 5.68 8.97
C LEU A 96 -4.22 4.33 9.52
N GLY A 97 -5.53 4.10 9.55
CA GLY A 97 -6.14 2.84 9.95
C GLY A 97 -5.80 1.70 8.99
N ASN A 98 -6.41 0.56 9.20
CA ASN A 98 -6.39 -0.47 8.18
C ASN A 98 -7.07 0.09 6.93
N PHE A 99 -6.50 -0.18 5.79
CA PHE A 99 -7.04 0.25 4.51
C PHE A 99 -7.59 -0.93 3.73
N ALA A 100 -8.49 -0.66 2.81
CA ALA A 100 -9.09 -1.64 1.93
C ALA A 100 -8.93 -1.19 0.47
N VAL A 101 -8.88 -2.16 -0.43
CA VAL A 101 -8.87 -1.96 -1.87
C VAL A 101 -10.10 -2.66 -2.44
N VAL A 102 -10.83 -1.98 -3.30
CA VAL A 102 -12.01 -2.54 -3.98
C VAL A 102 -12.16 -1.95 -5.37
N ASP A 103 -12.39 -2.80 -6.35
CA ASP A 103 -12.80 -2.36 -7.68
C ASP A 103 -14.30 -2.05 -7.66
N VAL A 104 -14.65 -0.80 -7.92
CA VAL A 104 -16.05 -0.34 -7.95
C VAL A 104 -16.63 -0.40 -9.35
N SER A 105 -15.77 -0.44 -10.36
CA SER A 105 -16.11 -0.69 -11.75
C SER A 105 -14.89 -1.21 -12.51
N GLU A 106 -15.10 -1.60 -13.75
CA GLU A 106 -14.00 -1.99 -14.65
C GLU A 106 -12.95 -0.88 -14.87
N ARG A 107 -13.29 0.38 -14.55
CA ARG A 107 -12.41 1.55 -14.77
C ARG A 107 -12.06 2.30 -13.49
N GLU A 108 -12.46 1.78 -12.33
CA GLU A 108 -12.24 2.49 -11.09
C GLU A 108 -11.99 1.55 -9.92
N THR A 109 -10.88 1.78 -9.22
CA THR A 109 -10.50 1.11 -7.97
C THR A 109 -10.46 2.14 -6.85
N TRP A 110 -11.05 1.83 -5.70
CA TRP A 110 -10.99 2.67 -4.51
C TRP A 110 -10.04 2.08 -3.47
N VAL A 111 -9.27 2.96 -2.87
CA VAL A 111 -8.49 2.66 -1.67
C VAL A 111 -9.02 3.51 -0.52
N THR A 112 -9.56 2.87 0.50
CA THR A 112 -10.19 3.56 1.63
C THR A 112 -9.41 3.37 2.92
N THR A 113 -9.29 4.43 3.73
CA THR A 113 -8.66 4.40 5.04
C THR A 113 -9.19 5.53 5.93
N SER A 114 -8.84 5.52 7.21
CA SER A 114 -9.22 6.56 8.16
C SER A 114 -8.02 7.03 8.99
N GLU A 115 -8.07 8.26 9.47
CA GLU A 115 -7.10 8.78 10.44
C GLU A 115 -7.38 8.21 11.83
N GLY A 116 -6.35 7.65 12.46
CA GLY A 116 -6.36 7.29 13.89
C GLY A 116 -5.81 8.43 14.72
N MET A 117 -6.66 9.04 15.54
CA MET A 117 -6.31 10.24 16.32
C MET A 117 -5.53 9.95 17.60
N SER A 118 -5.25 8.70 17.90
CA SER A 118 -4.53 8.27 19.12
C SER A 118 -3.47 7.20 18.73
N PRO A 119 -2.32 7.14 19.42
CA PRO A 119 -1.81 8.03 20.45
C PRO A 119 -1.15 9.30 19.88
N GLY A 120 -0.87 10.25 20.76
CA GLY A 120 -0.24 11.52 20.43
C GLY A 120 -1.23 12.65 20.23
N ASN A 121 -0.80 13.72 19.60
CA ASN A 121 -1.65 14.82 19.21
C ASN A 121 -1.53 15.09 17.71
N PRO A 122 -2.07 14.22 16.84
CA PRO A 122 -1.95 14.37 15.41
C PRO A 122 -2.67 15.60 14.86
N ALA A 123 -3.63 16.17 15.60
CA ALA A 123 -4.32 17.40 15.23
C ALA A 123 -3.36 18.60 15.02
N LYS A 124 -2.25 18.66 15.74
CA LYS A 124 -1.22 19.70 15.57
C LYS A 124 -0.55 19.67 14.18
N PHE A 125 -0.65 18.56 13.46
CA PHE A 125 -0.14 18.38 12.10
C PHE A 125 -1.23 18.45 11.03
N GLY A 126 -2.49 18.72 11.42
CA GLY A 126 -3.61 18.90 10.50
C GLY A 126 -4.56 17.71 10.37
N SER A 127 -4.38 16.65 11.15
CA SER A 127 -5.33 15.53 11.21
C SER A 127 -6.59 15.94 11.99
N ASN A 128 -7.74 15.41 11.57
CA ASN A 128 -9.03 15.71 12.20
C ASN A 128 -10.01 14.51 12.20
N GLY A 129 -9.50 13.28 12.07
CA GLY A 129 -10.29 12.06 12.07
C GLY A 129 -11.00 11.77 10.75
N ARG A 130 -10.44 12.21 9.64
CA ARG A 130 -11.01 11.99 8.29
C ARG A 130 -11.02 10.53 7.90
N VAL A 131 -12.01 10.20 7.08
CA VAL A 131 -12.00 9.02 6.22
C VAL A 131 -11.61 9.48 4.81
N TYR A 132 -10.73 8.74 4.18
CA TYR A 132 -10.26 8.99 2.83
C TYR A 132 -10.74 7.88 1.90
N ALA A 133 -11.10 8.26 0.68
CA ALA A 133 -11.27 7.37 -0.45
C ALA A 133 -10.39 7.91 -1.60
N ALA A 134 -9.25 7.29 -1.82
CA ALA A 134 -8.43 7.56 -2.98
C ALA A 134 -9.03 6.80 -4.17
N ARG A 135 -9.34 7.51 -5.24
CA ARG A 135 -9.95 6.95 -6.45
C ARG A 135 -8.86 6.79 -7.51
N ILE A 136 -8.66 5.57 -7.98
CA ILE A 136 -7.75 5.24 -9.07
C ILE A 136 -8.63 5.06 -10.30
N ILE A 137 -8.45 5.93 -11.29
CA ILE A 137 -9.18 5.90 -12.55
C ILE A 137 -8.27 5.33 -13.63
N TRP A 138 -8.71 4.26 -14.25
CA TRP A 138 -7.97 3.53 -15.28
C TRP A 138 -8.36 4.02 -16.69
N GLU A 139 -7.38 4.24 -17.54
CA GLU A 139 -7.62 4.58 -18.94
C GLU A 139 -8.30 3.45 -19.71
N LYS A 140 -7.91 2.20 -19.38
CA LYS A 140 -8.50 1.00 -19.98
C LYS A 140 -9.36 0.24 -18.96
N PRO A 141 -10.36 -0.52 -19.41
CA PRO A 141 -11.13 -1.37 -18.51
C PRO A 141 -10.26 -2.50 -17.96
N ASN A 142 -10.41 -2.79 -16.67
CA ASN A 142 -9.79 -3.93 -16.03
C ASN A 142 -10.54 -5.21 -16.41
N ARG A 143 -9.95 -6.02 -17.27
CA ARG A 143 -10.53 -7.31 -17.69
C ARG A 143 -10.52 -8.38 -16.59
N MET A 144 -9.75 -8.13 -15.53
CA MET A 144 -9.73 -8.99 -14.35
C MET A 144 -10.89 -8.68 -13.39
N TRP A 145 -11.65 -7.61 -13.66
CA TRP A 145 -12.84 -7.26 -12.88
C TRP A 145 -13.98 -8.22 -13.24
N ASP A 146 -14.35 -9.05 -12.26
CA ASP A 146 -15.44 -10.00 -12.43
C ASP A 146 -16.76 -9.34 -12.02
N ARG A 147 -17.72 -9.37 -12.94
CA ARG A 147 -19.07 -8.86 -12.69
C ARG A 147 -19.84 -9.94 -11.95
N HIS A 148 -19.82 -9.88 -10.64
CA HIS A 148 -20.70 -10.68 -9.82
C HIS A 148 -22.13 -10.10 -9.77
#